data_b795dbed1caab91b62d85c4f7dd3d8a1
#
_entry.id   b795dbed1caab91b62d85c4f7dd3d8a1
#
_cell.length_a   1.000
_cell.length_b   1.000
_cell.length_c   1.000
_cell.angle_alpha   90.00
_cell.angle_beta   90.00
_cell.angle_gamma   90.00
#
_symmetry.space_group_name_H-M   'P 1'
#
loop_
_entity.id
_entity.type
_entity.pdbx_description
1 polymer ?
#
loop_
_entity_poly.entity_id
_entity_poly.type
_entity_poly.pdbx_seq_one_letter_code
_entity_poly.pdbx_strand_id
1 'polypeptide(L)'
;NARTLIETTDLGFSEIAYASGFGSIRQFNDTVRAAYALTPTELRGRRGATTGTGWLTVTLPARAPYDAEQVLAFLRARAISGVESVTEDRYVRTLRLPYGPGLVDVRPSVARPGVTAALRLADLRDLAPAVNRIRRLFDLDADPVAVVSALGDEPVLGPLVRARPGLRVPG
;
A
#
# COMPACT_ATOMS: atom_id res chain seq x y z
N ASN A 1 -2.61 -7.24 -9.20
CA ASN A 1 -3.35 -5.96 -9.32
C ASN A 1 -4.88 -6.10 -9.16
N ALA A 2 -5.59 -6.86 -10.04
CA ALA A 2 -7.06 -6.95 -9.98
C ALA A 2 -7.59 -7.43 -8.62
N ARG A 3 -7.01 -8.49 -8.05
CA ARG A 3 -7.37 -9.00 -6.73
C ARG A 3 -7.26 -7.93 -5.65
N THR A 4 -6.17 -7.21 -5.62
CA THR A 4 -5.95 -6.13 -4.66
C THR A 4 -7.07 -5.08 -4.75
N LEU A 5 -7.41 -4.64 -5.97
CA LEU A 5 -8.49 -3.67 -6.20
C LEU A 5 -9.85 -4.19 -5.75
N ILE A 6 -10.16 -5.46 -6.03
CA ILE A 6 -11.40 -6.10 -5.58
C ILE A 6 -11.50 -6.11 -4.05
N GLU A 7 -10.41 -6.51 -3.38
CA GLU A 7 -10.36 -6.70 -1.93
C GLU A 7 -10.19 -5.40 -1.14
N THR A 8 -9.74 -4.30 -1.77
CA THR A 8 -9.33 -3.08 -1.07
C THR A 8 -10.04 -1.81 -1.50
N THR A 9 -10.86 -1.84 -2.58
CA THR A 9 -11.57 -0.65 -3.09
C THR A 9 -13.06 -0.89 -3.29
N ASP A 10 -13.88 0.17 -3.33
CA ASP A 10 -15.31 0.12 -3.67
C ASP A 10 -15.58 0.35 -5.16
N LEU A 11 -14.54 0.37 -5.97
CA LEU A 11 -14.67 0.55 -7.42
C LEU A 11 -15.64 -0.47 -8.03
N GLY A 12 -16.40 -0.06 -9.02
CA GLY A 12 -17.17 -0.96 -9.87
C GLY A 12 -16.27 -2.01 -10.53
N PHE A 13 -16.77 -3.23 -10.75
CA PHE A 13 -15.96 -4.28 -11.39
C PHE A 13 -15.53 -3.91 -12.81
N SER A 14 -16.29 -3.06 -13.51
CA SER A 14 -15.90 -2.50 -14.80
C SER A 14 -14.67 -1.60 -14.68
N GLU A 15 -14.64 -0.72 -13.67
CA GLU A 15 -13.51 0.16 -13.39
C GLU A 15 -12.28 -0.63 -13.02
N ILE A 16 -12.43 -1.65 -12.16
CA ILE A 16 -11.34 -2.55 -11.77
C ILE A 16 -10.80 -3.32 -12.98
N ALA A 17 -11.68 -3.82 -13.86
CA ALA A 17 -11.26 -4.54 -15.06
C ALA A 17 -10.37 -3.65 -15.94
N TYR A 18 -10.82 -2.45 -16.26
CA TYR A 18 -10.06 -1.53 -17.11
C TYR A 18 -8.80 -1.00 -16.40
N ALA A 19 -8.87 -0.65 -15.10
CA ALA A 19 -7.71 -0.23 -14.31
C ALA A 19 -6.64 -1.33 -14.16
N SER A 20 -7.05 -2.60 -14.29
CA SER A 20 -6.16 -3.77 -14.26
C SER A 20 -5.65 -4.20 -15.63
N GLY A 21 -6.01 -3.47 -16.70
CA GLY A 21 -5.55 -3.71 -18.06
C GLY A 21 -6.35 -4.78 -18.84
N PHE A 22 -7.55 -5.16 -18.35
CA PHE A 22 -8.41 -6.09 -19.11
C PHE A 22 -9.16 -5.37 -20.23
N GLY A 23 -9.25 -5.99 -21.39
CA GLY A 23 -9.98 -5.45 -22.54
C GLY A 23 -11.51 -5.56 -22.42
N SER A 24 -12.03 -6.38 -21.49
CA SER A 24 -13.46 -6.52 -21.24
C SER A 24 -13.74 -7.05 -19.82
N ILE A 25 -14.95 -6.74 -19.31
CA ILE A 25 -15.44 -7.26 -18.02
C ILE A 25 -15.54 -8.79 -18.04
N ARG A 26 -15.90 -9.37 -19.18
CA ARG A 26 -15.98 -10.83 -19.33
C ARG A 26 -14.61 -11.49 -19.12
N GLN A 27 -13.58 -11.00 -19.80
CA GLN A 27 -12.21 -11.49 -19.66
C GLN A 27 -11.73 -11.35 -18.21
N PHE A 28 -12.02 -10.21 -17.56
CA PHE A 28 -11.72 -9.99 -16.15
C PHE A 28 -12.39 -11.04 -15.25
N ASN A 29 -13.71 -11.27 -15.39
CA ASN A 29 -14.45 -12.23 -14.59
C ASN A 29 -13.91 -13.65 -14.76
N ASP A 30 -13.65 -14.06 -16.00
CA ASP A 30 -13.13 -15.38 -16.34
C ASP A 30 -11.72 -15.59 -15.76
N THR A 31 -10.86 -14.57 -15.85
CA THR A 31 -9.50 -14.61 -15.29
C THR A 31 -9.52 -14.66 -13.75
N VAL A 32 -10.37 -13.87 -13.10
CA VAL A 32 -10.52 -13.89 -11.65
C VAL A 32 -11.01 -15.25 -11.17
N ARG A 33 -12.03 -15.81 -11.85
CA ARG A 33 -12.57 -17.13 -11.51
C ARG A 33 -11.54 -18.24 -11.72
N ALA A 34 -10.77 -18.19 -12.81
CA ALA A 34 -9.72 -19.17 -13.10
C ALA A 34 -8.57 -19.11 -12.07
N ALA A 35 -8.18 -17.89 -11.65
CA ALA A 35 -7.05 -17.70 -10.74
C ALA A 35 -7.38 -17.97 -9.27
N TYR A 36 -8.62 -17.73 -8.82
CA TYR A 36 -8.99 -17.77 -7.40
C TYR A 36 -10.14 -18.73 -7.07
N ALA A 37 -10.73 -19.40 -8.07
CA ALA A 37 -11.93 -20.23 -7.93
C ALA A 37 -13.13 -19.51 -7.31
N LEU A 38 -13.16 -18.16 -7.40
CA LEU A 38 -14.17 -17.26 -6.83
C LEU A 38 -14.55 -16.20 -7.87
N THR A 39 -15.78 -15.73 -7.82
CA THR A 39 -16.20 -14.57 -8.58
C THR A 39 -15.64 -13.26 -7.95
N PRO A 40 -15.53 -12.16 -8.72
CA PRO A 40 -15.17 -10.86 -8.14
C PRO A 40 -16.08 -10.43 -6.98
N THR A 41 -17.37 -10.77 -7.03
CA THR A 41 -18.34 -10.47 -5.97
C THR A 41 -18.04 -11.27 -4.70
N GLU A 42 -17.74 -12.55 -4.81
CA GLU A 42 -17.37 -13.40 -3.66
C GLU A 42 -16.04 -12.96 -3.03
N LEU A 43 -15.05 -12.58 -3.86
CA LEU A 43 -13.81 -11.99 -3.39
C LEU A 43 -14.06 -10.68 -2.62
N ARG A 44 -14.94 -9.83 -3.13
CA ARG A 44 -15.34 -8.59 -2.46
C ARG A 44 -16.10 -8.85 -1.15
N GLY A 45 -16.95 -9.84 -1.09
CA GLY A 45 -17.72 -10.21 0.12
C GLY A 45 -16.85 -10.62 1.33
N ARG A 46 -15.56 -10.93 1.10
CA ARG A 46 -14.58 -11.22 2.17
C ARG A 46 -13.94 -9.96 2.77
N ARG A 47 -14.40 -8.81 2.39
CA ARG A 47 -13.87 -7.47 2.70
C ARG A 47 -14.60 -6.83 3.89
N GLY A 48 -13.89 -6.04 4.72
CA GLY A 48 -14.49 -5.10 5.69
C GLY A 48 -14.97 -3.81 5.01
N ALA A 49 -16.06 -3.22 5.51
CA ALA A 49 -16.82 -2.12 4.92
C ALA A 49 -16.01 -0.81 4.67
N THR A 50 -16.34 -0.09 3.59
CA THR A 50 -15.77 1.21 3.21
C THR A 50 -16.77 2.36 3.34
N THR A 51 -16.28 3.53 3.68
CA THR A 51 -17.06 4.77 3.89
C THR A 51 -17.14 5.63 2.63
N GLY A 52 -18.36 5.99 2.23
CA GLY A 52 -18.67 6.74 1.01
C GLY A 52 -18.36 8.26 1.06
N THR A 53 -17.08 8.65 1.06
CA THR A 53 -16.66 10.08 1.10
C THR A 53 -15.75 10.51 -0.05
N GLY A 54 -15.72 9.79 -1.18
CA GLY A 54 -14.80 10.07 -2.29
C GLY A 54 -13.34 9.67 -1.97
N TRP A 55 -13.10 8.98 -0.86
CA TRP A 55 -11.84 8.39 -0.49
C TRP A 55 -11.85 6.88 -0.79
N LEU A 56 -10.77 6.41 -1.41
CA LEU A 56 -10.50 5.00 -1.63
C LEU A 56 -9.57 4.48 -0.55
N THR A 57 -9.97 3.50 0.23
CA THR A 57 -9.12 2.91 1.25
C THR A 57 -8.51 1.61 0.75
N VAL A 58 -7.18 1.49 0.84
CA VAL A 58 -6.42 0.30 0.49
C VAL A 58 -5.56 -0.14 1.67
N THR A 59 -5.52 -1.45 1.94
CA THR A 59 -4.60 -2.01 2.93
C THR A 59 -3.42 -2.64 2.19
N LEU A 60 -2.22 -2.15 2.48
CA LEU A 60 -0.97 -2.54 1.84
C LEU A 60 -0.13 -3.34 2.85
N PRO A 61 -0.06 -4.66 2.70
CA PRO A 61 0.72 -5.50 3.60
C PRO A 61 2.23 -5.34 3.37
N ALA A 62 2.98 -5.50 4.45
CA ALA A 62 4.42 -5.70 4.44
C ALA A 62 4.77 -7.09 5.01
N ARG A 63 5.99 -7.56 4.77
CA ARG A 63 6.52 -8.75 5.45
C ARG A 63 6.89 -8.41 6.89
N ALA A 64 6.52 -9.29 7.82
CA ALA A 64 6.91 -9.18 9.22
C ALA A 64 8.39 -9.55 9.41
N PRO A 65 9.07 -8.93 10.38
CA PRO A 65 8.65 -7.81 11.20
C PRO A 65 8.62 -6.48 10.43
N TYR A 66 7.76 -5.54 10.86
CA TYR A 66 7.60 -4.23 10.23
C TYR A 66 7.41 -3.15 11.30
N ASP A 67 8.35 -2.22 11.39
CA ASP A 67 8.34 -1.09 12.34
C ASP A 67 7.77 0.17 11.65
N ALA A 68 6.44 0.29 11.66
CA ALA A 68 5.75 1.43 11.05
C ALA A 68 6.00 2.74 11.82
N GLU A 69 6.20 2.68 13.12
CA GLU A 69 6.45 3.85 13.97
C GLU A 69 7.79 4.50 13.59
N GLN A 70 8.81 3.68 13.41
CA GLN A 70 10.13 4.15 12.99
C GLN A 70 10.08 4.80 11.59
N VAL A 71 9.32 4.23 10.65
CA VAL A 71 9.13 4.84 9.32
C VAL A 71 8.46 6.21 9.46
N LEU A 72 7.42 6.34 10.28
CA LEU A 72 6.76 7.62 10.51
C LEU A 72 7.68 8.62 11.22
N ALA A 73 8.48 8.20 12.19
CA ALA A 73 9.47 9.04 12.85
C ALA A 73 10.53 9.56 11.86
N PHE A 74 11.01 8.70 10.97
CA PHE A 74 11.95 9.08 9.91
C PHE A 74 11.33 10.12 8.96
N LEU A 75 10.10 9.89 8.49
CA LEU A 75 9.39 10.81 7.60
C LEU A 75 9.08 12.14 8.30
N ARG A 76 8.72 12.12 9.59
CA ARG A 76 8.46 13.32 10.40
C ARG A 76 9.67 14.23 10.46
N ALA A 77 10.85 13.67 10.72
CA ALA A 77 12.10 14.43 10.80
C ALA A 77 12.50 15.09 9.47
N ARG A 78 11.90 14.69 8.35
CA ARG A 78 12.22 15.14 6.99
C ARG A 78 11.03 15.73 6.24
N ALA A 79 9.91 15.93 6.92
CA ALA A 79 8.67 16.41 6.30
C ALA A 79 8.83 17.81 5.70
N ILE A 80 8.37 17.96 4.47
CA ILE A 80 8.39 19.23 3.74
C ILE A 80 7.08 19.95 4.02
N SER A 81 7.17 21.10 4.69
CA SER A 81 6.01 21.94 4.99
C SER A 81 5.25 22.33 3.72
N GLY A 82 3.92 22.24 3.76
CA GLY A 82 3.05 22.52 2.62
C GLY A 82 2.89 21.34 1.62
N VAL A 83 3.73 20.32 1.71
CA VAL A 83 3.65 19.11 0.88
C VAL A 83 3.25 17.88 1.71
N GLU A 84 3.80 17.78 2.92
CA GLU A 84 3.64 16.64 3.82
C GLU A 84 3.22 17.10 5.21
N SER A 85 2.47 16.26 5.89
CA SER A 85 2.13 16.40 7.31
C SER A 85 2.28 15.02 7.98
N VAL A 86 3.05 14.95 9.06
CA VAL A 86 3.33 13.69 9.75
C VAL A 86 3.08 13.84 11.24
N THR A 87 2.21 13.00 11.79
CA THR A 87 1.97 12.83 13.23
C THR A 87 2.55 11.50 13.72
N GLU A 88 2.26 11.10 14.95
CA GLU A 88 2.74 9.83 15.51
C GLU A 88 2.16 8.62 14.77
N ASP A 89 0.89 8.72 14.34
CA ASP A 89 0.12 7.62 13.76
C ASP A 89 -0.30 7.87 12.31
N ARG A 90 0.14 8.98 11.68
CA ARG A 90 -0.43 9.40 10.41
C ARG A 90 0.59 10.14 9.54
N TYR A 91 0.58 9.81 8.26
CA TYR A 91 1.30 10.51 7.20
C TYR A 91 0.33 10.98 6.13
N VAL A 92 0.32 12.26 5.83
CA VAL A 92 -0.51 12.86 4.76
C VAL A 92 0.40 13.55 3.76
N ARG A 93 0.17 13.31 2.46
CA ARG A 93 0.94 13.94 1.39
C ARG A 93 0.12 14.17 0.14
N THR A 94 0.39 15.29 -0.55
CA THR A 94 -0.04 15.51 -1.92
C THR A 94 0.85 14.72 -2.89
N LEU A 95 0.24 14.16 -3.94
CA LEU A 95 0.94 13.44 -5.01
C LEU A 95 0.71 14.13 -6.35
N ARG A 96 1.77 14.30 -7.11
CA ARG A 96 1.70 14.60 -8.54
C ARG A 96 1.73 13.28 -9.29
N LEU A 97 0.64 12.93 -9.94
CA LEU A 97 0.44 11.67 -10.65
C LEU A 97 0.26 11.91 -12.16
N PRO A 98 0.37 10.89 -13.02
CA PRO A 98 0.28 11.05 -14.48
C PRO A 98 -0.98 11.73 -15.00
N TYR A 99 -2.13 11.47 -14.37
CA TYR A 99 -3.44 11.97 -14.82
C TYR A 99 -4.03 13.04 -13.92
N GLY A 100 -3.33 13.47 -12.87
CA GLY A 100 -3.76 14.55 -12.01
C GLY A 100 -3.18 14.54 -10.61
N PRO A 101 -3.60 15.50 -9.76
CA PRO A 101 -3.17 15.51 -8.37
C PRO A 101 -3.88 14.42 -7.56
N GLY A 102 -3.19 13.95 -6.54
CA GLY A 102 -3.75 13.05 -5.54
C GLY A 102 -3.40 13.50 -4.12
N LEU A 103 -4.19 13.03 -3.16
CA LEU A 103 -3.92 13.16 -1.74
C LEU A 103 -3.93 11.76 -1.13
N VAL A 104 -2.94 11.46 -0.30
CA VAL A 104 -2.87 10.22 0.45
C VAL A 104 -2.83 10.49 1.94
N ASP A 105 -3.52 9.66 2.71
CA ASP A 105 -3.55 9.62 4.16
C ASP A 105 -3.20 8.18 4.57
N VAL A 106 -2.02 8.00 5.13
CA VAL A 106 -1.46 6.67 5.44
C VAL A 106 -1.32 6.51 6.94
N ARG A 107 -1.75 5.36 7.45
CA ARG A 107 -1.62 4.97 8.86
C ARG A 107 -1.07 3.56 8.99
N PRO A 108 -0.39 3.22 10.09
CA PRO A 108 -0.07 1.83 10.40
C PRO A 108 -1.34 0.96 10.37
N SER A 109 -1.23 -0.23 9.80
CA SER A 109 -2.36 -1.16 9.79
C SER A 109 -2.47 -1.87 11.14
N VAL A 110 -3.67 -1.89 11.72
CA VAL A 110 -3.94 -2.54 13.01
C VAL A 110 -4.07 -4.06 12.85
N ALA A 111 -4.54 -4.53 11.69
CA ALA A 111 -4.87 -5.93 11.49
C ALA A 111 -3.66 -6.81 11.14
N ARG A 112 -2.62 -6.24 10.54
CA ARG A 112 -1.43 -6.97 10.05
C ARG A 112 -0.27 -6.02 9.78
N PRO A 113 0.99 -6.52 9.72
CA PRO A 113 2.13 -5.69 9.32
C PRO A 113 1.90 -4.99 7.99
N GLY A 114 2.20 -3.68 7.93
CA GLY A 114 1.97 -2.83 6.78
C GLY A 114 1.22 -1.55 7.10
N VAL A 115 0.57 -0.97 6.11
CA VAL A 115 -0.15 0.30 6.24
C VAL A 115 -1.55 0.24 5.63
N THR A 116 -2.44 1.08 6.13
CA THR A 116 -3.72 1.39 5.50
C THR A 116 -3.63 2.80 4.93
N ALA A 117 -3.95 2.95 3.65
CA ALA A 117 -3.90 4.22 2.94
C ALA A 117 -5.28 4.60 2.43
N ALA A 118 -5.74 5.79 2.78
CA ALA A 118 -6.88 6.44 2.15
C ALA A 118 -6.35 7.37 1.05
N LEU A 119 -6.93 7.24 -0.15
CA LEU A 119 -6.51 7.96 -1.35
C LEU A 119 -7.67 8.78 -1.90
N ARG A 120 -7.40 10.02 -2.23
CA ARG A 120 -8.28 10.88 -3.04
C ARG A 120 -7.54 11.23 -4.31
N LEU A 121 -8.02 10.74 -5.44
CA LEU A 121 -7.37 10.87 -6.74
C LEU A 121 -8.25 11.69 -7.68
N ALA A 122 -7.63 12.53 -8.50
CA ALA A 122 -8.34 13.25 -9.57
C ALA A 122 -8.79 12.28 -10.68
N ASP A 123 -8.04 11.20 -10.91
CA ASP A 123 -8.33 10.18 -11.90
C ASP A 123 -7.98 8.79 -11.34
N LEU A 124 -8.88 7.82 -11.50
CA LEU A 124 -8.69 6.45 -10.98
C LEU A 124 -7.60 5.66 -11.70
N ARG A 125 -7.19 6.06 -12.90
CA ARG A 125 -6.01 5.50 -13.59
C ARG A 125 -4.74 5.69 -12.78
N ASP A 126 -4.71 6.66 -11.87
CA ASP A 126 -3.61 6.96 -10.98
C ASP A 126 -3.56 6.08 -9.71
N LEU A 127 -4.52 5.17 -9.52
CA LEU A 127 -4.55 4.32 -8.33
C LEU A 127 -3.30 3.42 -8.22
N ALA A 128 -2.92 2.73 -9.30
CA ALA A 128 -1.73 1.89 -9.30
C ALA A 128 -0.43 2.71 -9.13
N PRO A 129 -0.22 3.82 -9.83
CA PRO A 129 0.90 4.74 -9.56
C PRO A 129 0.96 5.24 -8.11
N ALA A 130 -0.18 5.61 -7.52
CA ALA A 130 -0.24 6.07 -6.13
C ALA A 130 0.14 4.96 -5.13
N VAL A 131 -0.45 3.77 -5.30
CA VAL A 131 -0.13 2.59 -4.48
C VAL A 131 1.36 2.24 -4.56
N ASN A 132 1.94 2.23 -5.76
CA ASN A 132 3.36 1.94 -5.94
C ASN A 132 4.27 2.97 -5.23
N ARG A 133 3.88 4.25 -5.24
CA ARG A 133 4.61 5.29 -4.49
C ARG A 133 4.53 5.08 -2.99
N ILE A 134 3.35 4.71 -2.46
CA ILE A 134 3.20 4.39 -1.04
C ILE A 134 4.03 3.16 -0.68
N ARG A 135 4.00 2.09 -1.48
CA ARG A 135 4.79 0.89 -1.26
C ARG A 135 6.28 1.20 -1.18
N ARG A 136 6.79 2.02 -2.09
CA ARG A 136 8.20 2.46 -2.10
C ARG A 136 8.51 3.33 -0.90
N LEU A 137 7.68 4.37 -0.63
CA LEU A 137 7.91 5.30 0.47
C LEU A 137 7.96 4.60 1.83
N PHE A 138 7.10 3.60 2.04
CA PHE A 138 7.01 2.84 3.28
C PHE A 138 7.82 1.54 3.25
N ASP A 139 8.59 1.30 2.18
CA ASP A 139 9.44 0.11 1.98
C ASP A 139 8.70 -1.22 2.27
N LEU A 140 7.46 -1.33 1.74
CA LEU A 140 6.57 -2.46 2.03
C LEU A 140 6.98 -3.75 1.34
N ASP A 141 7.85 -3.68 0.32
CA ASP A 141 8.30 -4.82 -0.48
C ASP A 141 9.58 -5.46 0.05
N ALA A 142 10.27 -4.80 0.98
CA ALA A 142 11.51 -5.32 1.57
C ALA A 142 11.28 -6.67 2.27
N ASP A 143 12.30 -7.53 2.16
CA ASP A 143 12.35 -8.82 2.86
C ASP A 143 13.28 -8.70 4.09
N PRO A 144 12.74 -8.55 5.30
CA PRO A 144 13.55 -8.39 6.50
C PRO A 144 14.37 -9.64 6.82
N VAL A 145 13.90 -10.83 6.43
CA VAL A 145 14.64 -12.08 6.62
C VAL A 145 15.88 -12.11 5.74
N ALA A 146 15.73 -11.71 4.48
CA ALA A 146 16.86 -11.62 3.55
C ALA A 146 17.89 -10.59 4.03
N VAL A 147 17.45 -9.42 4.56
CA VAL A 147 18.35 -8.41 5.13
C VAL A 147 19.14 -8.96 6.31
N VAL A 148 18.47 -9.65 7.25
CA VAL A 148 19.14 -10.28 8.41
C VAL A 148 20.11 -11.37 7.95
N SER A 149 19.72 -12.18 6.97
CA SER A 149 20.58 -13.22 6.41
C SER A 149 21.84 -12.66 5.72
N ALA A 150 21.71 -11.55 5.03
CA ALA A 150 22.83 -10.94 4.31
C ALA A 150 23.79 -10.16 5.21
N LEU A 151 23.27 -9.47 6.23
CA LEU A 151 24.03 -8.51 7.05
C LEU A 151 24.22 -8.99 8.50
N GLY A 152 23.58 -10.07 8.92
CA GLY A 152 23.55 -10.49 10.31
C GLY A 152 24.93 -10.89 10.87
N ASP A 153 25.81 -11.40 10.04
CA ASP A 153 27.17 -11.84 10.45
C ASP A 153 28.22 -10.75 10.24
N GLU A 154 27.83 -9.60 9.69
CA GLU A 154 28.75 -8.47 9.51
C GLU A 154 29.05 -7.83 10.89
N PRO A 155 30.35 -7.62 11.25
CA PRO A 155 30.73 -7.21 12.60
C PRO A 155 30.10 -5.89 13.09
N VAL A 156 29.89 -4.92 12.19
CA VAL A 156 29.37 -3.59 12.52
C VAL A 156 27.85 -3.53 12.36
N LEU A 157 27.33 -3.99 11.23
CA LEU A 157 25.89 -3.90 10.90
C LEU A 157 25.07 -5.02 11.53
N GLY A 158 25.64 -6.20 11.72
CA GLY A 158 24.92 -7.36 12.23
C GLY A 158 24.22 -7.12 13.58
N PRO A 159 24.89 -6.54 14.60
CA PRO A 159 24.23 -6.19 15.85
C PRO A 159 23.07 -5.19 15.68
N LEU A 160 23.20 -4.21 14.77
CA LEU A 160 22.17 -3.21 14.49
C LEU A 160 20.95 -3.81 13.79
N VAL A 161 21.18 -4.67 12.80
CA VAL A 161 20.12 -5.35 12.05
C VAL A 161 19.35 -6.31 12.96
N ARG A 162 20.06 -7.07 13.83
CA ARG A 162 19.41 -7.95 14.80
C ARG A 162 18.63 -7.20 15.88
N ALA A 163 19.12 -6.05 16.29
CA ALA A 163 18.42 -5.21 17.27
C ALA A 163 17.11 -4.60 16.71
N ARG A 164 17.02 -4.39 15.39
CA ARG A 164 15.86 -3.76 14.72
C ARG A 164 15.47 -4.50 13.43
N PRO A 165 15.02 -5.73 13.50
CA PRO A 165 14.73 -6.54 12.31
C PRO A 165 13.55 -5.99 11.47
N GLY A 166 12.70 -5.15 12.07
CA GLY A 166 11.57 -4.47 11.39
C GLY A 166 11.91 -3.13 10.74
N LEU A 167 13.15 -2.67 10.86
CA LEU A 167 13.59 -1.39 10.30
C LEU A 167 13.38 -1.36 8.78
N ARG A 168 12.92 -0.19 8.27
CA ARG A 168 12.72 0.06 6.85
C ARG A 168 13.48 1.29 6.39
N VAL A 169 13.78 1.32 5.10
CA VAL A 169 14.46 2.45 4.44
C VAL A 169 13.47 3.12 3.50
N PRO A 170 12.80 4.22 3.94
CA PRO A 170 11.90 4.98 3.10
C PRO A 170 12.58 5.47 1.82
N GLY A 171 11.87 5.30 0.63
CA GLY A 171 12.39 5.59 -0.71
C GLY A 171 11.67 6.73 -1.43
#